data_426a3e8aa0d3f58d483ac3c6ccdfdbdd
#
_entry.id   426a3e8aa0d3f58d483ac3c6ccdfdbdd
#
_cell.length_a   1.000
_cell.length_b   1.000
_cell.length_c   1.000
_cell.angle_alpha   90.00
_cell.angle_beta   90.00
_cell.angle_gamma   90.00
#
_symmetry.space_group_name_H-M   'P 1'
#
loop_
_entity.id
_entity.type
_entity.pdbx_description
1 polymer ?
#
loop_
_entity_poly.entity_id
_entity_poly.type
_entity_poly.pdbx_seq_one_letter_code
_entity_poly.pdbx_strand_id
1 'polypeptide(L)'
;QLLTAEQTGWDWFSLHLNDGRKLMAYRLRGGGEDGGDYLFTHLMDARGTTQQRGTDGVVLTPLEIQRVARRDIPTTWQLTLPDAGLDLTIEARHPNRWMPTTVPYWEGDVTVRDTATQEALGVGYLEMTGYEVND
;
A
#
# COMPACT_ATOMS: atom_id res chain seq x y z
N GLN A 1 16.20 -19.94 4.40
CA GLN A 1 16.83 -18.64 4.46
C GLN A 1 15.84 -17.55 4.76
N LEU A 2 16.16 -16.72 5.72
CA LEU A 2 15.32 -15.55 6.04
C LEU A 2 15.79 -14.36 5.20
N LEU A 3 14.86 -13.78 4.48
CA LEU A 3 15.10 -12.50 3.80
C LEU A 3 14.68 -11.38 4.73
N THR A 4 15.48 -10.33 4.82
CA THR A 4 15.09 -9.15 5.56
C THR A 4 14.11 -8.31 4.75
N ALA A 5 13.36 -7.45 5.42
CA ALA A 5 12.45 -6.53 4.75
C ALA A 5 13.18 -5.64 3.75
N GLU A 6 14.43 -5.25 4.05
CA GLU A 6 15.24 -4.45 3.16
C GLU A 6 15.61 -5.18 1.87
N GLN A 7 15.78 -6.52 1.94
CA GLN A 7 16.13 -7.33 0.77
C GLN A 7 14.93 -7.56 -0.13
N THR A 8 13.74 -7.81 0.46
CA THR A 8 12.53 -8.08 -0.32
C THR A 8 11.73 -6.81 -0.60
N GLY A 9 11.80 -5.87 0.34
CA GLY A 9 11.04 -4.63 0.24
C GLY A 9 9.61 -4.77 0.72
N TRP A 10 9.03 -3.65 1.07
CA TRP A 10 7.65 -3.60 1.50
C TRP A 10 6.91 -2.42 0.87
N ASP A 11 5.58 -2.50 0.93
CA ASP A 11 4.66 -1.42 0.63
C ASP A 11 3.77 -1.24 1.85
N TRP A 12 3.73 -0.05 2.40
CA TRP A 12 2.99 0.25 3.63
C TRP A 12 2.06 1.43 3.41
N PHE A 13 0.79 1.23 3.72
CA PHE A 13 -0.27 2.22 3.54
C PHE A 13 -0.87 2.56 4.89
N SER A 14 -1.08 3.85 5.14
CA SER A 14 -1.81 4.34 6.30
C SER A 14 -2.90 5.27 5.79
N LEU A 15 -4.15 4.84 5.84
CA LEU A 15 -5.27 5.54 5.22
C LEU A 15 -6.25 6.04 6.28
N HIS A 16 -6.75 7.25 6.07
CA HIS A 16 -7.78 7.86 6.89
C HIS A 16 -9.00 8.12 6.04
N LEU A 17 -10.08 7.38 6.32
CA LEU A 17 -11.33 7.53 5.58
C LEU A 17 -12.18 8.64 6.18
N ASN A 18 -12.98 9.28 5.32
CA ASN A 18 -13.80 10.44 5.73
C ASN A 18 -14.85 10.10 6.78
N ASP A 19 -15.23 8.83 6.90
CA ASP A 19 -16.19 8.36 7.90
C ASP A 19 -15.56 8.04 9.25
N GLY A 20 -14.28 8.32 9.43
CA GLY A 20 -13.57 8.11 10.69
C GLY A 20 -12.87 6.77 10.80
N ARG A 21 -13.02 5.88 9.82
CA ARG A 21 -12.26 4.62 9.82
C ARG A 21 -10.81 4.88 9.43
N LYS A 22 -9.93 4.06 9.98
CA LYS A 22 -8.51 4.07 9.63
C LYS A 22 -8.12 2.69 9.14
N LEU A 23 -7.36 2.64 8.06
CA LEU A 23 -6.91 1.39 7.47
C LEU A 23 -5.39 1.42 7.33
N MET A 24 -4.74 0.45 7.94
CA MET A 24 -3.33 0.18 7.71
C MET A 24 -3.22 -1.07 6.87
N ALA A 25 -2.48 -1.00 5.77
CA ALA A 25 -2.23 -2.15 4.91
C ALA A 25 -0.73 -2.29 4.68
N TYR A 26 -0.26 -3.52 4.65
CA TYR A 26 1.14 -3.82 4.58
C TYR A 26 1.36 -5.02 3.67
N ARG A 27 2.30 -4.91 2.76
CA ARG A 27 2.74 -6.02 1.90
C ARG A 27 4.24 -6.18 2.04
N LEU A 28 4.67 -7.37 2.45
CA LEU A 28 6.07 -7.77 2.37
C LEU A 28 6.23 -8.63 1.12
N ARG A 29 6.91 -8.10 0.12
CA ARG A 29 7.08 -8.79 -1.15
C ARG A 29 8.02 -9.97 -0.96
N GLY A 30 7.58 -11.16 -1.40
CA GLY A 30 8.34 -12.39 -1.23
C GLY A 30 8.40 -12.92 0.19
N GLY A 31 7.62 -12.35 1.12
CA GLY A 31 7.65 -12.73 2.54
C GLY A 31 6.67 -13.83 2.92
N GLY A 32 5.90 -14.35 1.97
CA GLY A 32 4.95 -15.43 2.22
C GLY A 32 5.63 -16.80 2.24
N GLU A 33 4.88 -17.80 2.71
CA GLU A 33 5.41 -19.16 2.87
C GLU A 33 5.92 -19.78 1.58
N ASP A 34 5.24 -19.51 0.47
CA ASP A 34 5.57 -20.09 -0.84
C ASP A 34 6.37 -19.13 -1.71
N GLY A 35 7.06 -18.16 -1.12
CA GLY A 35 7.78 -17.15 -1.87
C GLY A 35 6.89 -16.07 -2.47
N GLY A 36 5.58 -16.13 -2.24
CA GLY A 36 4.66 -15.07 -2.60
C GLY A 36 4.68 -13.93 -1.60
N ASP A 37 3.75 -13.00 -1.72
CA ASP A 37 3.70 -11.84 -0.85
C ASP A 37 2.97 -12.17 0.47
N TYR A 38 3.45 -11.58 1.54
CA TYR A 38 2.74 -11.57 2.82
C TYR A 38 1.94 -10.27 2.93
N LEU A 39 0.64 -10.38 3.17
CA LEU A 39 -0.26 -9.25 3.28
C LEU A 39 -0.90 -9.21 4.68
N PHE A 40 -1.06 -8.00 5.18
CA PHE A 40 -1.69 -7.78 6.47
C PHE A 40 -2.45 -6.46 6.43
N THR A 41 -3.67 -6.44 6.98
CA THR A 41 -4.45 -5.23 7.14
C THR A 41 -5.02 -5.11 8.54
N HIS A 42 -5.14 -3.86 8.98
CA HIS A 42 -5.71 -3.52 10.26
C HIS A 42 -6.71 -2.38 10.03
N LEU A 43 -7.99 -2.72 10.14
CA LEU A 43 -9.07 -1.76 9.95
C LEU A 43 -9.63 -1.39 11.32
N MET A 44 -9.63 -0.08 11.63
CA MET A 44 -10.18 0.47 12.87
C MET A 44 -11.40 1.30 12.52
N ASP A 45 -12.54 1.04 13.15
CA ASP A 45 -13.72 1.86 12.96
C ASP A 45 -13.65 3.13 13.80
N ALA A 46 -14.64 4.02 13.62
CA ALA A 46 -14.66 5.32 14.31
C ALA A 46 -14.77 5.20 15.83
N ARG A 47 -15.14 4.02 16.33
CA ARG A 47 -15.25 3.75 17.79
C ARG A 47 -13.99 3.12 18.37
N GLY A 48 -13.00 2.82 17.51
CA GLY A 48 -11.77 2.19 17.93
C GLY A 48 -11.81 0.66 17.90
N THR A 49 -12.90 0.04 17.44
CA THR A 49 -12.97 -1.40 17.23
C THR A 49 -12.11 -1.78 16.03
N THR A 50 -11.28 -2.80 16.19
CA THR A 50 -10.32 -3.18 15.18
C THR A 50 -10.61 -4.55 14.59
N GLN A 51 -10.30 -4.73 13.31
CA GLN A 51 -10.36 -6.00 12.60
C GLN A 51 -9.06 -6.19 11.85
N GLN A 52 -8.50 -7.39 11.95
CA GLN A 52 -7.25 -7.73 11.26
C GLN A 52 -7.51 -8.80 10.21
N ARG A 53 -6.84 -8.68 9.07
CA ARG A 53 -6.90 -9.66 8.00
C ARG A 53 -5.51 -9.93 7.48
N GLY A 54 -5.22 -11.20 7.26
CA GLY A 54 -3.97 -11.62 6.64
C GLY A 54 -4.10 -11.75 5.13
N THR A 55 -3.17 -12.46 4.54
CA THR A 55 -3.01 -12.59 3.09
C THR A 55 -4.28 -13.01 2.37
N ASP A 56 -5.08 -13.90 2.97
CA ASP A 56 -6.29 -14.41 2.32
C ASP A 56 -7.48 -13.45 2.36
N GLY A 57 -7.41 -12.41 3.18
CA GLY A 57 -8.52 -11.47 3.37
C GLY A 57 -8.36 -10.14 2.66
N VAL A 58 -7.30 -9.96 1.89
CA VAL A 58 -6.99 -8.69 1.22
C VAL A 58 -6.44 -8.95 -0.17
N VAL A 59 -6.82 -8.09 -1.12
CA VAL A 59 -6.23 -8.08 -2.47
C VAL A 59 -5.61 -6.70 -2.69
N LEU A 60 -4.33 -6.67 -3.00
CA LEU A 60 -3.59 -5.44 -3.25
C LEU A 60 -2.93 -5.54 -4.62
N THR A 61 -3.31 -4.66 -5.55
CA THR A 61 -2.88 -4.74 -6.95
C THR A 61 -2.35 -3.39 -7.42
N PRO A 62 -1.10 -3.33 -7.92
CA PRO A 62 -0.64 -2.13 -8.61
C PRO A 62 -1.43 -1.92 -9.91
N LEU A 63 -1.90 -0.69 -10.14
CA LEU A 63 -2.65 -0.34 -11.34
C LEU A 63 -1.83 0.49 -12.32
N GLU A 64 -1.07 1.46 -11.83
CA GLU A 64 -0.22 2.29 -12.67
C GLU A 64 1.20 2.28 -12.14
N ILE A 65 2.16 2.19 -13.06
CA ILE A 65 3.59 2.20 -12.78
C ILE A 65 4.18 3.41 -13.49
N GLN A 66 4.96 4.21 -12.75
CA GLN A 66 5.64 5.38 -13.31
C GLN A 66 7.14 5.29 -13.07
N ARG A 67 7.92 5.88 -13.96
CA ARG A 67 9.37 5.96 -13.81
C ARG A 67 9.70 7.07 -12.82
N VAL A 68 10.34 6.70 -11.71
CA VAL A 68 10.76 7.63 -10.66
C VAL A 68 12.17 7.25 -10.24
N ALA A 69 13.10 8.17 -10.35
CA ALA A 69 14.51 7.96 -9.98
C ALA A 69 15.08 6.68 -10.62
N ARG A 70 14.80 6.44 -11.90
CA ARG A 70 15.27 5.29 -12.68
C ARG A 70 14.68 3.95 -12.18
N ARG A 71 13.53 3.98 -11.54
CA ARG A 71 12.83 2.81 -11.02
C ARG A 71 11.41 2.78 -11.52
N ASP A 72 10.85 1.60 -11.61
CA ASP A 72 9.44 1.41 -11.93
C ASP A 72 8.65 1.37 -10.61
N ILE A 73 7.98 2.47 -10.31
CA ILE A 73 7.30 2.68 -9.03
C ILE A 73 5.79 2.59 -9.21
N PRO A 74 5.10 1.71 -8.48
CA PRO A 74 3.64 1.69 -8.50
C PRO A 74 3.10 2.93 -7.79
N THR A 75 2.40 3.77 -8.53
CA THR A 75 1.88 5.03 -8.00
C THR A 75 0.37 5.05 -7.85
N THR A 76 -0.32 4.08 -8.44
CA THR A 76 -1.75 3.86 -8.26
C THR A 76 -2.00 2.41 -7.94
N TRP A 77 -2.84 2.17 -6.92
CA TRP A 77 -3.09 0.85 -6.38
C TRP A 77 -4.59 0.61 -6.21
N GLN A 78 -4.98 -0.66 -6.27
CA GLN A 78 -6.31 -1.09 -5.83
C GLN A 78 -6.14 -1.96 -4.59
N LEU A 79 -6.91 -1.64 -3.56
CA LEU A 79 -6.93 -2.42 -2.33
C LEU A 79 -8.37 -2.84 -2.06
N THR A 80 -8.59 -4.16 -1.99
CA THR A 80 -9.91 -4.72 -1.76
C THR A 80 -9.92 -5.51 -0.46
N LEU A 81 -10.89 -5.19 0.41
CA LEU A 81 -11.21 -5.95 1.61
C LEU A 81 -12.63 -6.45 1.44
N PRO A 82 -12.83 -7.66 0.86
CA PRO A 82 -14.17 -8.13 0.54
C PRO A 82 -15.10 -8.22 1.74
N ASP A 83 -14.58 -8.70 2.88
CA ASP A 83 -15.39 -8.86 4.10
C ASP A 83 -15.83 -7.54 4.71
N ALA A 84 -15.14 -6.45 4.40
CA ALA A 84 -15.50 -5.13 4.88
C ALA A 84 -16.26 -4.31 3.83
N GLY A 85 -16.48 -4.87 2.65
CA GLY A 85 -17.14 -4.16 1.58
C GLY A 85 -16.35 -2.98 1.03
N LEU A 86 -15.01 -3.02 1.14
CA LEU A 86 -14.15 -1.94 0.68
C LEU A 86 -13.42 -2.33 -0.60
N ASP A 87 -13.49 -1.46 -1.58
CA ASP A 87 -12.74 -1.55 -2.82
C ASP A 87 -12.21 -0.16 -3.13
N LEU A 88 -10.94 0.04 -2.86
CA LEU A 88 -10.31 1.35 -2.84
C LEU A 88 -9.30 1.50 -3.96
N THR A 89 -9.31 2.68 -4.60
CA THR A 89 -8.25 3.11 -5.50
C THR A 89 -7.41 4.14 -4.76
N ILE A 90 -6.12 3.87 -4.65
CA ILE A 90 -5.17 4.68 -3.90
C ILE A 90 -4.18 5.26 -4.88
N GLU A 91 -4.07 6.58 -4.92
CA GLU A 91 -3.25 7.27 -5.90
C GLU A 91 -2.27 8.22 -5.24
N ALA A 92 -1.00 8.13 -5.62
CA ALA A 92 0.03 9.07 -5.18
C ALA A 92 -0.28 10.47 -5.69
N ARG A 93 -0.27 11.46 -4.81
CA ARG A 93 -0.51 12.85 -5.21
C ARG A 93 0.67 13.43 -5.97
N HIS A 94 1.88 13.02 -5.60
CA HIS A 94 3.13 13.49 -6.20
C HIS A 94 4.03 12.29 -6.48
N PRO A 95 4.12 11.80 -7.72
CA PRO A 95 4.89 10.58 -8.01
C PRO A 95 6.39 10.67 -7.72
N ASN A 96 6.99 11.86 -7.82
CA ASN A 96 8.43 12.05 -7.63
C ASN A 96 8.80 12.22 -6.15
N ARG A 97 8.61 11.17 -5.36
CA ARG A 97 8.87 11.21 -3.92
C ARG A 97 9.92 10.20 -3.48
N TRP A 98 10.84 9.88 -4.36
CA TRP A 98 11.95 9.00 -4.01
C TRP A 98 12.93 9.71 -3.08
N MET A 99 13.27 9.04 -1.97
CA MET A 99 14.19 9.55 -0.95
C MET A 99 15.50 8.77 -1.04
N PRO A 100 16.59 9.40 -1.52
CA PRO A 100 17.88 8.71 -1.71
C PRO A 100 18.70 8.70 -0.42
N THR A 101 18.16 8.08 0.61
CA THR A 101 18.80 7.95 1.90
C THR A 101 19.62 6.65 1.99
N THR A 102 20.20 6.35 3.16
CA THR A 102 20.98 5.13 3.35
C THR A 102 20.19 3.87 3.02
N VAL A 103 18.91 3.83 3.41
CA VAL A 103 17.94 2.85 2.91
C VAL A 103 17.01 3.62 1.99
N PRO A 104 17.21 3.54 0.67
CA PRO A 104 16.39 4.33 -0.25
C PRO A 104 14.93 3.86 -0.26
N TYR A 105 14.01 4.82 -0.28
CA TYR A 105 12.58 4.51 -0.27
C TYR A 105 11.77 5.61 -0.94
N TRP A 106 10.53 5.24 -1.31
CA TRP A 106 9.54 6.19 -1.79
C TRP A 106 8.58 6.48 -0.64
N GLU A 107 8.24 7.75 -0.46
CA GLU A 107 7.36 8.18 0.63
C GLU A 107 6.52 9.36 0.17
N GLY A 108 5.21 9.27 0.30
CA GLY A 108 4.36 10.38 -0.11
C GLY A 108 2.91 10.21 0.29
N ASP A 109 2.17 11.31 0.20
CA ASP A 109 0.75 11.32 0.48
C ASP A 109 -0.05 10.77 -0.71
N VAL A 110 -1.19 10.18 -0.37
CA VAL A 110 -2.08 9.55 -1.34
C VAL A 110 -3.52 10.03 -1.15
N THR A 111 -4.31 9.93 -2.21
CA THR A 111 -5.76 10.08 -2.17
C THR A 111 -6.40 8.70 -2.23
N VAL A 112 -7.58 8.58 -1.64
CA VAL A 112 -8.35 7.34 -1.62
C VAL A 112 -9.72 7.60 -2.23
N ARG A 113 -10.09 6.76 -3.19
CA ARG A 113 -11.39 6.82 -3.86
C ARG A 113 -12.05 5.45 -3.84
N ASP A 114 -13.38 5.44 -3.89
CA ASP A 114 -14.10 4.20 -4.16
C ASP A 114 -13.80 3.79 -5.62
N THR A 115 -13.43 2.53 -5.83
CA THR A 115 -13.03 2.06 -7.16
C THR A 115 -14.18 2.13 -8.16
N ALA A 116 -15.38 1.73 -7.74
CA ALA A 116 -16.53 1.68 -8.64
C ALA A 116 -17.08 3.06 -8.97
N THR A 117 -17.22 3.92 -7.97
CA THR A 117 -17.90 5.23 -8.12
C THR A 117 -16.93 6.39 -8.34
N GLN A 118 -15.67 6.21 -7.98
CA GLN A 118 -14.64 7.26 -7.97
C GLN A 118 -14.92 8.37 -6.95
N GLU A 119 -15.83 8.13 -6.01
CA GLU A 119 -16.09 9.05 -4.91
C GLU A 119 -14.86 9.18 -4.02
N ALA A 120 -14.52 10.40 -3.63
CA ALA A 120 -13.40 10.65 -2.73
C ALA A 120 -13.75 10.14 -1.34
N LEU A 121 -12.98 9.19 -0.83
CA LEU A 121 -13.24 8.55 0.45
C LEU A 121 -12.25 8.93 1.55
N GLY A 122 -11.10 9.49 1.20
CA GLY A 122 -10.13 9.85 2.22
C GLY A 122 -8.77 10.20 1.66
N VAL A 123 -7.82 10.25 2.57
CA VAL A 123 -6.42 10.55 2.27
C VAL A 123 -5.53 9.62 3.08
N GLY A 124 -4.26 9.60 2.77
CA GLY A 124 -3.33 8.80 3.54
C GLY A 124 -1.90 8.98 3.11
N TYR A 125 -1.10 8.00 3.47
CA TYR A 125 0.32 8.01 3.25
C TYR A 125 0.76 6.64 2.77
N LEU A 126 1.78 6.63 1.90
CA LEU A 126 2.35 5.41 1.34
C LEU A 126 3.87 5.46 1.49
N GLU A 127 4.43 4.35 1.94
CA GLU A 127 5.87 4.17 2.04
C GLU A 127 6.24 2.85 1.38
N MET A 128 7.22 2.89 0.48
CA MET A 128 7.63 1.71 -0.29
C MET A 128 9.15 1.58 -0.29
N THR A 129 9.64 0.37 -0.12
CA THR A 129 11.08 0.07 -0.19
C THR A 129 11.34 -1.07 -1.17
N GLY A 130 12.61 -1.24 -1.55
CA GLY A 130 13.03 -2.41 -2.32
C GLY A 130 12.82 -2.32 -3.81
N TYR A 131 12.49 -1.15 -4.35
CA TYR A 131 12.40 -0.94 -5.80
C TYR A 131 13.77 -0.57 -6.33
N GLU A 132 14.33 -1.44 -7.15
CA GLU A 132 15.69 -1.27 -7.63
C GLU A 132 15.76 -0.50 -8.94
N VAL A 133 16.89 0.17 -9.14
CA VAL A 133 17.18 0.85 -10.41
C VAL A 133 17.14 -0.18 -11.53
N ASN A 134 16.44 0.16 -12.61
CA ASN A 134 16.49 -0.59 -13.85
C ASN A 134 16.63 0.38 -15.02
N ASP A 135 17.51 0.05 -15.94
CA ASP A 135 17.78 0.90 -17.11
C ASP A 135 17.34 0.20 -18.41
#